data_8c7c96b87e6340a7207819d4208118aa
#
_entry.id   8c7c96b87e6340a7207819d4208118aa
#
_cell.length_a   1.000
_cell.length_b   1.000
_cell.length_c   1.000
_cell.angle_alpha   90.00
_cell.angle_beta   90.00
_cell.angle_gamma   90.00
#
_symmetry.space_group_name_H-M   'P 1'
#
loop_
_entity.id
_entity.type
_entity.pdbx_description
1 polymer ?
#
loop_
_entity_poly.entity_id
_entity_poly.type
_entity_poly.pdbx_seq_one_letter_code
_entity_poly.pdbx_strand_id
1 'polypeptide(L)'
;MRWTYLLAGTIGVVLSLWMGWGIYLITTTAHPPYEVVRHLSSDVEIRQYQDQTWISAAHTNDDASFIVLASYIFGGNKQEQQVAMTAPVITDGKMSFILPVGLTPELAPTPEGQAIDFNSVRARTLATIQFSWRTTPERVEAKTEALLDRLAANGIQTQGRPFLMRYNDPWTPPFLRRNEVAIEVISSD
;
A
#
# COMPACT_ATOMS: atom_id res chain seq x y z
N MET A 1 19.40 -10.44 40.84
CA MET A 1 18.06 -9.82 40.92
C MET A 1 17.99 -8.39 40.32
N ARG A 2 18.84 -7.40 40.71
CA ARG A 2 18.76 -6.00 40.17
C ARG A 2 18.98 -5.93 38.66
N TRP A 3 19.85 -6.72 38.07
CA TRP A 3 20.15 -6.74 36.63
C TRP A 3 19.00 -7.28 35.78
N THR A 4 18.22 -8.22 36.30
CA THR A 4 17.04 -8.76 35.61
C THR A 4 15.92 -7.72 35.48
N TYR A 5 15.71 -6.90 36.52
CA TYR A 5 14.73 -5.80 36.48
C TYR A 5 15.17 -4.67 35.54
N LEU A 6 16.48 -4.36 35.49
CA LEU A 6 17.02 -3.37 34.56
C LEU A 6 16.86 -3.84 33.09
N LEU A 7 17.19 -5.09 32.80
CA LEU A 7 16.98 -5.68 31.47
C LEU A 7 15.49 -5.70 31.07
N ALA A 8 14.62 -6.13 31.97
CA ALA A 8 13.19 -6.14 31.69
C ALA A 8 12.63 -4.71 31.46
N GLY A 9 13.07 -3.74 32.24
CA GLY A 9 12.71 -2.33 32.06
C GLY A 9 13.18 -1.78 30.71
N THR A 10 14.42 -2.05 30.33
CA THR A 10 14.99 -1.60 29.04
C THR A 10 14.24 -2.22 27.85
N ILE A 11 13.93 -3.50 27.89
CA ILE A 11 13.14 -4.18 26.86
C ILE A 11 11.74 -3.56 26.76
N GLY A 12 11.09 -3.28 27.89
CA GLY A 12 9.77 -2.65 27.92
C GLY A 12 9.77 -1.26 27.26
N VAL A 13 10.78 -0.43 27.56
CA VAL A 13 10.94 0.88 26.93
C VAL A 13 11.17 0.76 25.42
N VAL A 14 12.06 -0.11 24.98
CA VAL A 14 12.34 -0.32 23.53
C VAL A 14 11.08 -0.77 22.79
N LEU A 15 10.33 -1.71 23.36
CA LEU A 15 9.07 -2.17 22.76
C LEU A 15 8.02 -1.06 22.68
N SER A 16 7.92 -0.23 23.72
CA SER A 16 6.98 0.90 23.75
C SER A 16 7.34 1.95 22.70
N LEU A 17 8.64 2.27 22.55
CA LEU A 17 9.12 3.19 21.52
C LEU A 17 8.87 2.62 20.10
N TRP A 18 9.09 1.35 19.89
CA TRP A 18 8.84 0.69 18.62
C TRP A 18 7.35 0.69 18.25
N MET A 19 6.47 0.39 19.23
CA MET A 19 5.02 0.48 19.02
C MET A 19 4.58 1.93 18.75
N GLY A 20 5.08 2.89 19.53
CA GLY A 20 4.78 4.32 19.35
C GLY A 20 5.19 4.83 17.98
N TRP A 21 6.36 4.42 17.49
CA TRP A 21 6.81 4.73 16.14
C TRP A 21 5.88 4.16 15.06
N GLY A 22 5.49 2.88 15.18
CA GLY A 22 4.57 2.25 14.24
C GLY A 22 3.20 2.96 14.19
N ILE A 23 2.64 3.33 15.34
CA ILE A 23 1.39 4.07 15.43
C ILE A 23 1.53 5.47 14.79
N TYR A 24 2.62 6.17 15.08
CA TYR A 24 2.89 7.49 14.49
C TYR A 24 2.88 7.43 12.96
N LEU A 25 3.59 6.48 12.35
CA LEU A 25 3.62 6.32 10.90
C LEU A 25 2.24 5.99 10.32
N ILE A 26 1.46 5.12 10.97
CA ILE A 26 0.11 4.77 10.54
C ILE A 26 -0.80 6.00 10.48
N THR A 27 -0.65 6.92 11.43
CA THR A 27 -1.53 8.10 11.54
C THR A 27 -1.09 9.27 10.67
N THR A 28 0.18 9.33 10.27
CA THR A 28 0.75 10.47 9.52
C THR A 28 0.92 10.23 8.03
N THR A 29 0.90 8.98 7.57
CA THR A 29 1.04 8.66 6.14
C THR A 29 -0.24 8.99 5.38
N ALA A 30 -0.12 9.81 4.34
CA ALA A 30 -1.25 10.17 3.49
C ALA A 30 -1.75 8.96 2.67
N HIS A 31 -3.07 8.92 2.45
CA HIS A 31 -3.72 7.91 1.62
C HIS A 31 -4.54 8.56 0.52
N PRO A 32 -4.65 7.95 -0.68
CA PRO A 32 -5.59 8.42 -1.68
C PRO A 32 -7.02 8.34 -1.13
N PRO A 33 -7.84 9.38 -1.35
CA PRO A 33 -9.21 9.39 -0.88
C PRO A 33 -10.03 8.31 -1.61
N TYR A 34 -10.91 7.66 -0.88
CA TYR A 34 -11.91 6.73 -1.41
C TYR A 34 -13.21 6.86 -0.61
N GLU A 35 -14.29 6.45 -1.23
CA GLU A 35 -15.60 6.32 -0.58
C GLU A 35 -15.92 4.83 -0.41
N VAL A 36 -16.36 4.43 0.78
CA VAL A 36 -16.84 3.06 1.02
C VAL A 36 -18.28 2.98 0.52
N VAL A 37 -18.46 2.25 -0.57
CA VAL A 37 -19.79 2.06 -1.18
C VAL A 37 -20.56 0.96 -0.46
N ARG A 38 -19.87 -0.11 -0.04
CA ARG A 38 -20.49 -1.28 0.59
C ARG A 38 -19.51 -2.05 1.46
N HIS A 39 -19.98 -2.49 2.63
CA HIS A 39 -19.30 -3.51 3.44
C HIS A 39 -19.89 -4.88 3.16
N LEU A 40 -19.07 -5.85 2.80
CA LEU A 40 -19.49 -7.25 2.66
C LEU A 40 -19.25 -8.05 3.95
N SER A 41 -18.23 -7.64 4.72
CA SER A 41 -17.89 -8.17 6.04
C SER A 41 -17.01 -7.17 6.78
N SER A 42 -16.57 -7.49 8.00
CA SER A 42 -15.68 -6.63 8.80
C SER A 42 -14.31 -6.38 8.16
N ASP A 43 -13.88 -7.26 7.25
CA ASP A 43 -12.58 -7.21 6.58
C ASP A 43 -12.67 -7.02 5.05
N VAL A 44 -13.91 -6.96 4.48
CA VAL A 44 -14.12 -6.80 3.02
C VAL A 44 -15.03 -5.61 2.73
N GLU A 45 -14.50 -4.68 1.96
CA GLU A 45 -15.17 -3.46 1.52
C GLU A 45 -15.14 -3.31 0.00
N ILE A 46 -16.17 -2.67 -0.53
CA ILE A 46 -16.20 -2.13 -1.90
C ILE A 46 -16.03 -0.63 -1.80
N ARG A 47 -15.01 -0.12 -2.49
CA ARG A 47 -14.59 1.28 -2.42
C ARG A 47 -14.53 1.91 -3.79
N GLN A 48 -15.04 3.14 -3.90
CA GLN A 48 -14.89 3.99 -5.07
C GLN A 48 -13.65 4.87 -4.90
N TYR A 49 -12.70 4.74 -5.80
CA TYR A 49 -11.51 5.59 -5.88
C TYR A 49 -11.66 6.63 -6.98
N GLN A 50 -11.09 7.81 -6.76
CA GLN A 50 -10.95 8.86 -7.77
C GLN A 50 -9.76 8.59 -8.68
N ASP A 51 -9.57 9.44 -9.70
CA ASP A 51 -8.41 9.40 -10.57
C ASP A 51 -7.12 9.52 -9.77
N GLN A 52 -6.12 8.72 -10.14
CA GLN A 52 -4.82 8.66 -9.48
C GLN A 52 -3.70 8.70 -10.50
N THR A 53 -2.57 9.25 -10.09
CA THR A 53 -1.31 9.11 -10.82
C THR A 53 -0.43 8.11 -10.10
N TRP A 54 0.02 7.09 -10.80
CA TRP A 54 0.95 6.11 -10.27
C TRP A 54 2.30 6.24 -10.96
N ILE A 55 3.38 6.12 -10.19
CA ILE A 55 4.72 5.88 -10.70
C ILE A 55 5.08 4.42 -10.48
N SER A 56 5.62 3.77 -11.50
CA SER A 56 5.90 2.34 -11.48
C SER A 56 7.32 2.05 -11.88
N ALA A 57 7.92 1.06 -11.23
CA ALA A 57 9.22 0.50 -11.62
C ALA A 57 9.12 -1.02 -11.67
N ALA A 58 9.77 -1.64 -12.66
CA ALA A 58 9.87 -3.08 -12.81
C ALA A 58 11.34 -3.48 -12.80
N HIS A 59 11.78 -4.08 -11.70
CA HIS A 59 13.12 -4.63 -11.53
C HIS A 59 13.06 -6.12 -11.16
N THR A 60 14.21 -6.73 -10.99
CA THR A 60 14.34 -8.17 -10.70
C THR A 60 13.69 -8.60 -9.39
N ASN A 61 13.49 -7.67 -8.46
CA ASN A 61 12.82 -7.90 -7.18
C ASN A 61 12.17 -6.63 -6.64
N ASP A 62 11.30 -6.78 -5.64
CA ASP A 62 10.58 -5.70 -4.98
C ASP A 62 11.50 -4.66 -4.33
N ASP A 63 12.62 -5.09 -3.72
CA ASP A 63 13.54 -4.17 -3.05
C ASP A 63 14.21 -3.21 -4.03
N ALA A 64 14.66 -3.72 -5.20
CA ALA A 64 15.24 -2.88 -6.24
C ALA A 64 14.23 -1.89 -6.82
N SER A 65 12.99 -2.33 -7.06
CA SER A 65 11.90 -1.46 -7.51
C SER A 65 11.58 -0.38 -6.48
N PHE A 66 11.54 -0.75 -5.20
CA PHE A 66 11.32 0.19 -4.11
C PHE A 66 12.40 1.26 -4.03
N ILE A 67 13.69 0.86 -4.12
CA ILE A 67 14.82 1.80 -4.05
C ILE A 67 14.73 2.84 -5.17
N VAL A 68 14.39 2.42 -6.39
CA VAL A 68 14.25 3.34 -7.54
C VAL A 68 13.13 4.34 -7.32
N LEU A 69 11.95 3.87 -6.93
CA LEU A 69 10.79 4.74 -6.67
C LEU A 69 11.02 5.66 -5.45
N ALA A 70 11.64 5.12 -4.39
CA ALA A 70 11.99 5.90 -3.20
C ALA A 70 13.04 6.98 -3.52
N SER A 71 14.09 6.64 -4.28
CA SER A 71 15.07 7.63 -4.73
C SER A 71 14.39 8.79 -5.46
N TYR A 72 13.49 8.50 -6.38
CA TYR A 72 12.75 9.52 -7.11
C TYR A 72 11.96 10.46 -6.20
N ILE A 73 11.16 9.93 -5.26
CA ILE A 73 10.33 10.75 -4.37
C ILE A 73 11.14 11.53 -3.33
N PHE A 74 12.34 11.05 -2.97
CA PHE A 74 13.23 11.74 -2.03
C PHE A 74 14.16 12.75 -2.70
N GLY A 75 13.90 13.16 -3.95
CA GLY A 75 14.61 14.22 -4.65
C GLY A 75 15.61 13.72 -5.69
N GLY A 76 15.70 12.41 -5.94
CA GLY A 76 16.49 11.84 -7.06
C GLY A 76 15.78 12.02 -8.40
N ASN A 77 15.41 13.27 -8.71
CA ASN A 77 14.78 13.70 -9.95
C ASN A 77 15.47 14.97 -10.44
N LYS A 78 15.28 15.37 -11.69
CA LYS A 78 16.00 16.50 -12.31
C LYS A 78 15.77 17.84 -11.59
N GLN A 79 14.69 18.00 -10.87
CA GLN A 79 14.36 19.20 -10.12
C GLN A 79 14.83 19.16 -8.67
N GLU A 80 15.44 18.05 -8.23
CA GLU A 80 15.83 17.80 -6.82
C GLU A 80 14.65 18.01 -5.84
N GLN A 81 13.42 17.82 -6.33
CA GLN A 81 12.20 18.09 -5.59
C GLN A 81 11.73 16.85 -4.83
N GLN A 82 11.45 17.01 -3.55
CA GLN A 82 10.80 15.95 -2.77
C GLN A 82 9.31 15.86 -3.09
N VAL A 83 8.82 14.63 -3.27
CA VAL A 83 7.41 14.30 -3.42
C VAL A 83 6.97 13.56 -2.16
N ALA A 84 5.83 13.93 -1.59
CA ALA A 84 5.34 13.28 -0.37
C ALA A 84 5.05 11.80 -0.63
N MET A 85 5.50 10.93 0.29
CA MET A 85 5.18 9.51 0.26
C MET A 85 3.71 9.31 0.60
N THR A 86 3.02 8.52 -0.21
CA THR A 86 1.64 8.07 0.08
C THR A 86 1.59 6.55 0.25
N ALA A 87 0.61 6.06 0.95
CA ALA A 87 0.30 4.65 1.05
C ALA A 87 -1.07 4.38 0.38
N PRO A 88 -1.28 3.21 -0.19
CA PRO A 88 -0.44 2.03 -0.19
C PRO A 88 0.64 2.01 -1.27
N VAL A 89 1.67 1.19 -1.05
CA VAL A 89 2.53 0.68 -2.11
C VAL A 89 1.80 -0.46 -2.82
N ILE A 90 1.66 -0.36 -4.13
CA ILE A 90 0.97 -1.35 -4.97
C ILE A 90 1.98 -2.35 -5.53
N THR A 91 1.61 -3.64 -5.55
CA THR A 91 2.36 -4.69 -6.25
C THR A 91 1.41 -5.48 -7.15
N ASP A 92 1.59 -5.31 -8.44
CA ASP A 92 0.84 -5.96 -9.53
C ASP A 92 1.81 -6.32 -10.66
N GLY A 93 2.63 -7.36 -10.45
CA GLY A 93 3.72 -7.72 -11.38
C GLY A 93 4.84 -6.68 -11.48
N LYS A 94 4.59 -5.45 -11.09
CA LYS A 94 5.54 -4.36 -10.86
C LYS A 94 5.18 -3.61 -9.59
N MET A 95 6.14 -2.88 -9.03
CA MET A 95 5.87 -2.02 -7.88
C MET A 95 5.42 -0.65 -8.35
N SER A 96 4.44 -0.07 -7.66
CA SER A 96 3.95 1.28 -7.95
C SER A 96 3.73 2.07 -6.67
N PHE A 97 4.06 3.37 -6.71
CA PHE A 97 3.68 4.35 -5.71
C PHE A 97 2.58 5.24 -6.27
N ILE A 98 1.62 5.59 -5.43
CA ILE A 98 0.57 6.55 -5.78
C ILE A 98 1.12 7.94 -5.49
N LEU A 99 1.03 8.87 -6.43
CA LEU A 99 1.43 10.25 -6.20
C LEU A 99 0.35 11.00 -5.40
N PRO A 100 0.72 12.06 -4.67
CA PRO A 100 -0.24 12.92 -3.98
C PRO A 100 -1.33 13.43 -4.93
N VAL A 101 -2.52 13.63 -4.38
CA VAL A 101 -3.67 14.18 -5.14
C VAL A 101 -3.29 15.50 -5.81
N GLY A 102 -3.62 15.62 -7.09
CA GLY A 102 -3.31 16.81 -7.90
C GLY A 102 -1.94 16.79 -8.57
N LEU A 103 -1.07 15.84 -8.24
CA LEU A 103 0.21 15.68 -8.93
C LEU A 103 0.04 14.76 -10.15
N THR A 104 -0.24 15.39 -11.31
CA THR A 104 -0.37 14.67 -12.59
C THR A 104 0.99 14.34 -13.19
N PRO A 105 1.08 13.45 -14.20
CA PRO A 105 2.35 13.15 -14.89
C PRO A 105 3.07 14.38 -15.43
N GLU A 106 2.32 15.41 -15.86
CA GLU A 106 2.84 16.65 -16.41
C GLU A 106 3.41 17.59 -15.35
N LEU A 107 2.89 17.52 -14.12
CA LEU A 107 3.31 18.34 -12.98
C LEU A 107 4.35 17.66 -12.10
N ALA A 108 4.51 16.35 -12.25
CA ALA A 108 5.47 15.58 -11.46
C ALA A 108 6.91 15.88 -11.92
N PRO A 109 7.89 15.87 -10.98
CA PRO A 109 9.28 16.02 -11.33
C PRO A 109 9.75 15.01 -12.36
N THR A 110 10.64 15.40 -13.26
CA THR A 110 11.17 14.54 -14.32
C THR A 110 12.16 13.52 -13.71
N PRO A 111 12.01 12.20 -13.93
CA PRO A 111 13.00 11.22 -13.48
C PRO A 111 14.40 11.50 -14.02
N GLU A 112 15.42 11.23 -13.24
CA GLU A 112 16.82 11.37 -13.62
C GLU A 112 17.45 9.98 -13.83
N GLY A 113 17.41 9.51 -15.09
CA GLY A 113 18.07 8.25 -15.48
C GLY A 113 17.41 6.96 -14.97
N GLN A 114 16.34 7.03 -14.17
CA GLN A 114 15.62 5.86 -13.71
C GLN A 114 14.54 5.45 -14.73
N ALA A 115 14.35 4.12 -14.87
CA ALA A 115 13.23 3.57 -15.62
C ALA A 115 11.94 3.63 -14.76
N ILE A 116 11.29 4.78 -14.77
CA ILE A 116 10.03 5.03 -14.07
C ILE A 116 8.94 5.32 -15.10
N ASP A 117 7.87 4.54 -15.04
CA ASP A 117 6.68 4.74 -15.85
C ASP A 117 5.64 5.56 -15.07
N PHE A 118 5.06 6.57 -15.72
CA PHE A 118 3.91 7.31 -15.20
C PHE A 118 2.62 6.71 -15.78
N ASN A 119 1.68 6.41 -14.91
CA ASN A 119 0.41 5.82 -15.29
C ASN A 119 -0.75 6.65 -14.70
N SER A 120 -1.61 7.15 -15.55
CA SER A 120 -2.89 7.73 -15.12
C SER A 120 -3.90 6.60 -14.94
N VAL A 121 -4.33 6.40 -13.70
CA VAL A 121 -5.33 5.40 -13.31
C VAL A 121 -6.66 6.12 -13.11
N ARG A 122 -7.65 5.80 -13.93
CA ARG A 122 -8.98 6.40 -13.85
C ARG A 122 -9.73 5.97 -12.58
N ALA A 123 -10.71 6.78 -12.20
CA ALA A 123 -11.65 6.45 -11.15
C ALA A 123 -12.23 5.04 -11.36
N ARG A 124 -12.21 4.23 -10.30
CA ARG A 124 -12.64 2.83 -10.37
C ARG A 124 -13.13 2.32 -9.04
N THR A 125 -13.91 1.27 -9.09
CA THR A 125 -14.41 0.58 -7.91
C THR A 125 -13.57 -0.64 -7.63
N LEU A 126 -13.04 -0.74 -6.40
CA LEU A 126 -12.24 -1.88 -5.94
C LEU A 126 -12.98 -2.61 -4.82
N ALA A 127 -12.97 -3.92 -4.86
CA ALA A 127 -13.21 -4.74 -3.68
C ALA A 127 -11.88 -5.02 -3.00
N THR A 128 -11.82 -4.87 -1.68
CA THR A 128 -10.60 -5.06 -0.89
C THR A 128 -10.85 -6.00 0.28
N ILE A 129 -9.86 -6.84 0.59
CA ILE A 129 -9.82 -7.62 1.84
C ILE A 129 -8.62 -7.22 2.67
N GLN A 130 -8.86 -6.76 3.90
CA GLN A 130 -7.81 -6.32 4.82
C GLN A 130 -7.26 -7.48 5.64
N PHE A 131 -5.94 -7.46 5.90
CA PHE A 131 -5.27 -8.39 6.80
C PHE A 131 -4.00 -7.79 7.40
N SER A 132 -3.56 -8.36 8.53
CA SER A 132 -2.32 -7.98 9.21
C SER A 132 -1.20 -8.99 8.96
N TRP A 133 -0.03 -8.74 9.56
CA TRP A 133 1.17 -9.57 9.52
C TRP A 133 1.97 -9.41 8.22
N ARG A 134 2.91 -10.34 7.98
CA ARG A 134 3.77 -10.34 6.80
C ARG A 134 2.99 -10.81 5.57
N THR A 135 3.29 -10.21 4.43
CA THR A 135 2.70 -10.56 3.12
C THR A 135 3.46 -11.73 2.48
N THR A 136 3.42 -12.92 3.12
CA THR A 136 3.97 -14.12 2.49
C THR A 136 3.11 -14.53 1.30
N PRO A 137 3.68 -15.19 0.27
CA PRO A 137 2.92 -15.64 -0.90
C PRO A 137 1.66 -16.43 -0.52
N GLU A 138 1.79 -17.38 0.40
CA GLU A 138 0.68 -18.25 0.84
C GLU A 138 -0.44 -17.45 1.51
N ARG A 139 -0.07 -16.41 2.31
CA ARG A 139 -1.07 -15.55 2.95
C ARG A 139 -1.78 -14.65 1.96
N VAL A 140 -1.05 -14.11 1.00
CA VAL A 140 -1.63 -13.28 -0.07
C VAL A 140 -2.58 -14.11 -0.93
N GLU A 141 -2.17 -15.33 -1.31
CA GLU A 141 -3.00 -16.27 -2.07
C GLU A 141 -4.28 -16.64 -1.31
N ALA A 142 -4.18 -17.06 -0.04
CA ALA A 142 -5.34 -17.39 0.79
C ALA A 142 -6.30 -16.19 0.96
N LYS A 143 -5.79 -14.96 1.04
CA LYS A 143 -6.63 -13.75 1.10
C LYS A 143 -7.24 -13.41 -0.24
N THR A 144 -6.54 -13.68 -1.33
CA THR A 144 -7.06 -13.52 -2.70
C THR A 144 -8.23 -14.47 -2.93
N GLU A 145 -8.07 -15.75 -2.63
CA GLU A 145 -9.15 -16.74 -2.75
C GLU A 145 -10.36 -16.35 -1.89
N ALA A 146 -10.13 -16.00 -0.61
CA ALA A 146 -11.20 -15.59 0.27
C ALA A 146 -11.95 -14.34 -0.21
N LEU A 147 -11.27 -13.38 -0.86
CA LEU A 147 -11.92 -12.22 -1.48
C LEU A 147 -12.78 -12.64 -2.65
N LEU A 148 -12.23 -13.43 -3.58
CA LEU A 148 -12.94 -13.88 -4.79
C LEU A 148 -14.16 -14.72 -4.44
N ASP A 149 -14.06 -15.63 -3.48
CA ASP A 149 -15.19 -16.45 -3.00
C ASP A 149 -16.31 -15.58 -2.43
N ARG A 150 -15.98 -14.56 -1.63
CA ARG A 150 -16.98 -13.64 -1.10
C ARG A 150 -17.66 -12.79 -2.18
N LEU A 151 -16.91 -12.35 -3.17
CA LEU A 151 -17.46 -11.60 -4.30
C LEU A 151 -18.39 -12.49 -5.12
N ALA A 152 -17.99 -13.71 -5.44
CA ALA A 152 -18.80 -14.68 -6.14
C ALA A 152 -20.10 -15.02 -5.37
N ALA A 153 -20.01 -15.26 -4.07
CA ALA A 153 -21.18 -15.54 -3.20
C ALA A 153 -22.16 -14.36 -3.13
N ASN A 154 -21.72 -13.13 -3.41
CA ASN A 154 -22.55 -11.93 -3.48
C ASN A 154 -22.95 -11.54 -4.92
N GLY A 155 -22.62 -12.36 -5.92
CA GLY A 155 -22.94 -12.10 -7.34
C GLY A 155 -22.17 -10.91 -7.93
N ILE A 156 -21.04 -10.52 -7.33
CA ILE A 156 -20.25 -9.37 -7.78
C ILE A 156 -19.23 -9.83 -8.81
N GLN A 157 -19.31 -9.24 -10.01
CA GLN A 157 -18.37 -9.54 -11.09
C GLN A 157 -17.11 -8.73 -10.93
N THR A 158 -15.96 -9.35 -11.25
CA THR A 158 -14.64 -8.75 -11.16
C THR A 158 -14.00 -8.61 -12.53
N GLN A 159 -13.06 -7.68 -12.65
CA GLN A 159 -12.21 -7.55 -13.85
C GLN A 159 -10.74 -7.37 -13.46
N GLY A 160 -9.85 -7.77 -14.38
CA GLY A 160 -8.42 -7.68 -14.16
C GLY A 160 -7.88 -8.77 -13.22
N ARG A 161 -6.73 -8.50 -12.62
CA ARG A 161 -6.05 -9.39 -11.68
C ARG A 161 -6.07 -8.80 -10.28
N PRO A 162 -6.17 -9.64 -9.24
CA PRO A 162 -5.95 -9.18 -7.86
C PRO A 162 -4.53 -8.64 -7.69
N PHE A 163 -4.38 -7.62 -6.85
CA PHE A 163 -3.10 -7.01 -6.53
C PHE A 163 -2.97 -6.70 -5.05
N LEU A 164 -1.72 -6.61 -4.60
CA LEU A 164 -1.39 -6.37 -3.19
C LEU A 164 -1.21 -4.87 -2.93
N MET A 165 -1.77 -4.38 -1.84
CA MET A 165 -1.63 -3.03 -1.30
C MET A 165 -0.98 -3.10 0.09
N ARG A 166 0.21 -2.51 0.25
CA ARG A 166 0.95 -2.44 1.52
C ARG A 166 0.95 -1.03 2.05
N TYR A 167 0.39 -0.83 3.24
CA TYR A 167 0.18 0.50 3.83
C TYR A 167 1.28 0.93 4.79
N ASN A 168 2.11 0.01 5.25
CA ASN A 168 3.10 0.27 6.28
C ASN A 168 4.50 -0.09 5.82
N ASP A 169 5.47 0.60 6.41
CA ASP A 169 6.89 0.32 6.23
C ASP A 169 7.30 -1.04 6.86
N PRO A 170 8.46 -1.59 6.45
CA PRO A 170 8.95 -2.87 6.97
C PRO A 170 9.26 -2.88 8.48
N TRP A 171 9.41 -1.72 9.12
CA TRP A 171 9.74 -1.59 10.55
C TRP A 171 8.50 -1.56 11.44
N THR A 172 7.32 -1.30 10.87
CA THR A 172 6.05 -1.40 11.60
C THR A 172 5.88 -2.82 12.15
N PRO A 173 5.53 -2.98 13.46
CA PRO A 173 5.26 -4.28 14.05
C PRO A 173 4.29 -5.11 13.19
N PRO A 174 4.57 -6.37 12.88
CA PRO A 174 3.77 -7.15 11.92
C PRO A 174 2.27 -7.21 12.24
N PHE A 175 1.91 -7.29 13.50
CA PHE A 175 0.51 -7.36 13.94
C PHE A 175 -0.25 -6.03 13.80
N LEU A 176 0.46 -4.89 13.68
CA LEU A 176 -0.11 -3.57 13.44
C LEU A 176 -0.18 -3.23 11.94
N ARG A 177 0.44 -4.04 11.07
CA ARG A 177 0.45 -3.77 9.64
C ARG A 177 -0.95 -3.91 9.05
N ARG A 178 -1.26 -2.97 8.18
CA ARG A 178 -2.40 -3.03 7.27
C ARG A 178 -1.90 -3.44 5.90
N ASN A 179 -2.38 -4.58 5.41
CA ASN A 179 -2.21 -5.02 4.04
C ASN A 179 -3.59 -5.31 3.47
N GLU A 180 -3.74 -5.18 2.18
CA GLU A 180 -4.98 -5.50 1.50
C GLU A 180 -4.68 -6.23 0.19
N VAL A 181 -5.52 -7.19 -0.17
CA VAL A 181 -5.66 -7.63 -1.56
C VAL A 181 -6.84 -6.89 -2.14
N ALA A 182 -6.67 -6.35 -3.32
CA ALA A 182 -7.70 -5.62 -4.05
C ALA A 182 -7.93 -6.22 -5.43
N ILE A 183 -9.15 -6.11 -5.93
CA ILE A 183 -9.52 -6.42 -7.31
C ILE A 183 -10.57 -5.42 -7.79
N GLU A 184 -10.50 -5.07 -9.05
CA GLU A 184 -11.51 -4.19 -9.66
C GLU A 184 -12.83 -4.94 -9.84
N VAL A 185 -13.94 -4.26 -9.51
CA VAL A 185 -15.28 -4.81 -9.67
C VAL A 185 -16.03 -4.04 -10.75
N ILE A 186 -16.83 -4.77 -11.52
CA ILE A 186 -17.69 -4.18 -12.55
C ILE A 186 -18.87 -3.54 -11.82
N SER A 187 -18.98 -2.21 -11.88
CA SER A 187 -20.16 -1.51 -11.37
C SER A 187 -21.37 -1.95 -12.18
N SER A 188 -22.35 -2.61 -11.55
CA SER A 188 -23.66 -2.77 -12.15
C SER A 188 -24.34 -1.40 -12.02
N ASP A 189 -24.51 -0.72 -13.13
CA ASP A 189 -25.36 0.47 -13.24
C ASP A 189 -26.80 0.16 -12.80
#